data_01fdba199c23727cc8db419e205de9f7
#
_entry.id   01fdba199c23727cc8db419e205de9f7
#
_cell.length_a   1.000
_cell.length_b   1.000
_cell.length_c   1.000
_cell.angle_alpha   90.00
_cell.angle_beta   90.00
_cell.angle_gamma   90.00
#
_symmetry.space_group_name_H-M   'P 1'
#
loop_
_entity.id
_entity.type
_entity.pdbx_description
1 polymer ?
#
loop_
_entity_poly.entity_id
_entity_poly.type
_entity_poly.pdbx_seq_one_letter_code
_entity_poly.pdbx_strand_id
1 'polypeptide(L)'
;MLGLWLMMTARLPTTEIEALPDQARKGRGAVSNHPSGRFDDKDRFAVDDGWGQAEQEDWEEAPFATILGIDTARKIITFNRSPDVGFDRSINPYKGCEHGCIYCFARPTHAYLNLSPGLDFETRIYRKPDAPDLLRRELSAKGYQPAVIQLGINTDAYQPTERRERLTRRILEVLAAFEHPVAILTKSALVQRDLDILAPMAAKNLVKVGLSITSLDRSLARVMEPRAATPPRRLETLKALNDAGIPTTVMAAPIIPGLNCHEIEGILDAAKQAGAGRAGMTLVRLPHEIKTLFEEWLRAHFPDRADKVLSLIRQSRGGKLNQAAFGLRMSGSGPYAELLHKRFALAASRLELDRPRPALDLTRFRVPQTPSRQLALF
;
A
#
# COMPACT_ATOMS: atom_id res chain seq x y z
N MET A 1 5.82 -78.21 -11.32
CA MET A 1 6.30 -77.43 -10.18
C MET A 1 6.31 -75.99 -10.55
N LEU A 2 5.21 -75.26 -10.20
CA LEU A 2 5.06 -73.82 -10.44
C LEU A 2 5.51 -73.08 -9.17
N GLY A 3 6.61 -72.31 -9.28
CA GLY A 3 7.08 -71.47 -8.17
C GLY A 3 6.33 -70.13 -8.17
N LEU A 4 5.55 -69.88 -7.12
CA LEU A 4 4.94 -68.61 -6.82
C LEU A 4 6.03 -67.60 -6.38
N TRP A 5 6.24 -66.56 -7.19
CA TRP A 5 6.99 -65.38 -6.73
C TRP A 5 6.02 -64.47 -5.97
N LEU A 6 6.14 -64.43 -4.65
CA LEU A 6 5.49 -63.40 -3.82
C LEU A 6 6.30 -62.12 -3.97
N MET A 7 5.78 -61.17 -4.72
CA MET A 7 6.28 -59.79 -4.65
C MET A 7 5.80 -59.16 -3.33
N MET A 8 6.69 -59.08 -2.37
CA MET A 8 6.54 -58.21 -1.21
C MET A 8 6.67 -56.75 -1.70
N THR A 9 5.56 -56.08 -1.92
CA THR A 9 5.55 -54.61 -2.04
C THR A 9 5.83 -54.02 -0.65
N ALA A 10 7.12 -53.73 -0.39
CA ALA A 10 7.47 -52.88 0.75
C ALA A 10 6.80 -51.51 0.53
N ARG A 11 5.76 -51.22 1.30
CA ARG A 11 5.30 -49.83 1.45
C ARG A 11 6.42 -49.08 2.11
N LEU A 12 7.03 -48.13 1.36
CA LEU A 12 7.90 -47.14 1.95
C LEU A 12 7.10 -46.42 3.04
N PRO A 13 7.70 -46.19 4.23
CA PRO A 13 7.02 -45.38 5.25
C PRO A 13 6.69 -44.04 4.64
N THR A 14 5.43 -43.67 4.63
CA THR A 14 5.00 -42.29 4.39
C THR A 14 5.51 -41.48 5.58
N THR A 15 6.68 -40.87 5.43
CA THR A 15 7.11 -39.79 6.33
C THR A 15 6.04 -38.73 6.23
N GLU A 16 5.25 -38.52 7.27
CA GLU A 16 4.41 -37.35 7.38
C GLU A 16 5.36 -36.15 7.34
N ILE A 17 5.30 -35.40 6.24
CA ILE A 17 6.07 -34.18 6.08
C ILE A 17 5.45 -33.14 7.02
N GLU A 18 6.10 -32.86 8.11
CA GLU A 18 5.65 -31.89 9.10
C GLU A 18 5.95 -30.48 8.59
N ALA A 19 4.90 -29.65 8.47
CA ALA A 19 5.04 -28.26 8.05
C ALA A 19 5.72 -27.46 9.15
N LEU A 20 6.73 -26.68 8.79
CA LEU A 20 7.35 -25.74 9.72
C LEU A 20 6.35 -24.63 10.11
N PRO A 21 6.31 -24.23 11.40
CA PRO A 21 5.37 -23.22 11.86
C PRO A 21 5.66 -21.85 11.24
N ASP A 22 4.59 -21.13 10.92
CA ASP A 22 4.69 -19.73 10.50
C ASP A 22 5.19 -18.86 11.65
N GLN A 23 6.17 -18.01 11.38
CA GLN A 23 6.80 -17.15 12.37
C GLN A 23 6.84 -15.68 11.93
N ALA A 24 6.65 -14.78 12.92
CA ALA A 24 6.84 -13.36 12.71
C ALA A 24 8.31 -13.04 12.39
N ARG A 25 8.55 -12.32 11.29
CA ARG A 25 9.90 -12.05 10.78
C ARG A 25 10.27 -10.59 10.91
N LYS A 26 11.49 -10.29 11.36
CA LYS A 26 11.98 -8.92 11.49
C LYS A 26 11.95 -8.20 10.14
N GLY A 27 11.32 -7.02 10.10
CA GLY A 27 11.20 -6.22 8.89
C GLY A 27 10.16 -6.72 7.87
N ARG A 28 9.28 -7.64 8.26
CA ARG A 28 8.15 -8.12 7.46
C ARG A 28 6.84 -7.98 8.24
N GLY A 29 5.75 -7.69 7.52
CA GLY A 29 4.43 -7.55 8.13
C GLY A 29 3.66 -8.86 8.18
N ALA A 30 3.73 -9.67 7.11
CA ALA A 30 3.08 -10.96 7.08
C ALA A 30 3.88 -12.00 7.88
N VAL A 31 3.16 -12.84 8.62
CA VAL A 31 3.70 -13.99 9.36
C VAL A 31 3.80 -15.20 8.43
N SER A 32 2.78 -15.40 7.59
CA SER A 32 2.68 -16.55 6.69
C SER A 32 2.92 -16.20 5.21
N ASN A 33 3.13 -17.23 4.38
CA ASN A 33 3.27 -17.10 2.93
C ASN A 33 2.39 -18.10 2.16
N HIS A 34 1.20 -18.37 2.68
CA HIS A 34 0.27 -19.31 2.04
C HIS A 34 -0.28 -18.74 0.73
N PRO A 35 -0.47 -19.58 -0.31
CA PRO A 35 -1.10 -19.17 -1.55
C PRO A 35 -2.56 -18.78 -1.33
N SER A 36 -3.12 -18.08 -2.31
CA SER A 36 -4.55 -17.76 -2.29
C SER A 36 -5.36 -18.97 -2.76
N GLY A 37 -6.25 -19.50 -1.93
CA GLY A 37 -7.21 -20.54 -2.34
C GLY A 37 -8.27 -20.09 -3.37
N ARG A 38 -8.18 -18.84 -3.88
CA ARG A 38 -9.11 -18.34 -4.91
C ARG A 38 -8.78 -18.81 -6.32
N PHE A 39 -7.52 -19.17 -6.59
CA PHE A 39 -7.03 -19.47 -7.93
C PHE A 39 -6.23 -20.78 -8.00
N ASP A 40 -5.79 -21.30 -6.87
CA ASP A 40 -5.02 -22.52 -6.77
C ASP A 40 -5.45 -23.27 -5.51
N ASP A 41 -5.82 -24.54 -5.66
CA ASP A 41 -6.20 -25.43 -4.54
C ASP A 41 -4.96 -26.08 -3.89
N LYS A 42 -3.75 -25.73 -4.33
CA LYS A 42 -2.51 -26.29 -3.79
C LYS A 42 -2.02 -25.46 -2.61
N ASP A 43 -1.86 -26.12 -1.48
CA ASP A 43 -1.17 -25.55 -0.34
C ASP A 43 0.34 -25.56 -0.55
N ARG A 44 1.01 -24.51 -0.09
CA ARG A 44 2.47 -24.41 -0.04
C ARG A 44 2.85 -24.14 1.40
N PHE A 45 3.65 -25.00 1.96
CA PHE A 45 4.19 -24.85 3.31
C PHE A 45 5.69 -25.13 3.31
N ALA A 46 6.41 -24.53 4.24
CA ALA A 46 7.81 -24.82 4.45
C ALA A 46 7.93 -26.20 5.11
N VAL A 47 8.85 -26.99 4.63
CA VAL A 47 9.18 -28.31 5.21
C VAL A 47 10.66 -28.34 5.55
N ASP A 48 11.00 -29.06 6.61
CA ASP A 48 12.38 -29.45 6.85
C ASP A 48 12.67 -30.69 5.98
N ASP A 49 13.58 -30.55 5.03
CA ASP A 49 14.00 -31.61 4.13
C ASP A 49 15.17 -32.46 4.72
N GLY A 50 15.52 -32.20 5.97
CA GLY A 50 16.61 -32.92 6.68
C GLY A 50 18.02 -32.47 6.27
N TRP A 51 18.15 -31.56 5.28
CA TRP A 51 19.41 -30.88 4.96
C TRP A 51 19.53 -29.58 5.75
N GLY A 52 18.52 -29.31 6.55
CA GLY A 52 18.36 -28.07 7.28
C GLY A 52 19.29 -27.99 8.46
N GLN A 53 19.61 -26.91 8.73
CA GLN A 53 20.37 -26.17 9.69
C GLN A 53 19.56 -25.99 10.99
N ALA A 54 18.56 -26.84 11.24
CA ALA A 54 17.67 -26.77 12.41
C ALA A 54 18.41 -26.96 13.74
N GLU A 55 19.66 -27.41 13.72
CA GLU A 55 20.48 -27.65 14.92
C GLU A 55 21.43 -26.45 15.27
N GLN A 56 21.44 -25.37 14.48
CA GLN A 56 22.23 -24.19 14.82
C GLN A 56 21.36 -23.16 15.54
N GLU A 57 21.47 -23.13 16.87
CA GLU A 57 20.77 -22.16 17.75
C GLU A 57 21.06 -20.66 17.43
N ASP A 58 22.02 -20.35 16.59
CA ASP A 58 22.46 -19.00 16.22
C ASP A 58 22.19 -18.61 14.75
N TRP A 59 21.28 -19.30 14.04
CA TRP A 59 20.98 -18.86 12.69
C TRP A 59 20.08 -17.62 12.68
N GLU A 60 20.69 -16.44 12.50
CA GLU A 60 19.97 -15.29 11.96
C GLU A 60 19.50 -15.66 10.53
N GLU A 61 18.21 -15.98 10.37
CA GLU A 61 17.62 -16.16 9.03
C GLU A 61 18.07 -15.01 8.13
N ALA A 62 18.75 -15.34 7.03
CA ALA A 62 19.17 -14.33 6.05
C ALA A 62 17.96 -13.45 5.71
N PRO A 63 18.09 -12.13 5.77
CA PRO A 63 16.96 -11.24 5.52
C PRO A 63 16.37 -11.55 4.15
N PHE A 64 15.06 -11.79 4.10
CA PHE A 64 14.37 -12.07 2.84
C PHE A 64 14.67 -10.94 1.85
N ALA A 65 15.55 -11.18 0.90
CA ALA A 65 15.90 -10.23 -0.13
C ALA A 65 14.68 -9.93 -1.02
N THR A 66 14.50 -8.66 -1.38
CA THR A 66 13.50 -8.29 -2.37
C THR A 66 13.95 -8.74 -3.76
N ILE A 67 13.11 -9.49 -4.45
CA ILE A 67 13.30 -9.92 -5.83
C ILE A 67 12.52 -8.96 -6.73
N LEU A 68 13.20 -8.32 -7.68
CA LEU A 68 12.60 -7.42 -8.65
C LEU A 68 12.37 -8.12 -9.97
N GLY A 69 11.09 -8.29 -10.33
CA GLY A 69 10.66 -8.71 -11.66
C GLY A 69 10.28 -7.53 -12.56
N ILE A 70 10.04 -7.82 -13.82
CA ILE A 70 9.52 -6.87 -14.81
C ILE A 70 8.05 -7.19 -15.06
N ASP A 71 7.20 -6.16 -15.01
CA ASP A 71 5.80 -6.21 -15.44
C ASP A 71 5.67 -5.45 -16.77
N THR A 72 5.41 -6.18 -17.86
CA THR A 72 5.19 -5.59 -19.18
C THR A 72 3.74 -5.13 -19.29
N ALA A 73 3.54 -3.82 -19.29
CA ALA A 73 2.21 -3.22 -19.44
C ALA A 73 2.03 -2.61 -20.83
N ARG A 74 0.81 -2.66 -21.37
CA ARG A 74 0.45 -1.96 -22.61
C ARG A 74 -0.04 -0.54 -22.37
N LYS A 75 -0.60 -0.30 -21.18
CA LYS A 75 -1.10 0.98 -20.69
C LYS A 75 -0.69 1.16 -19.24
N ILE A 76 -0.49 2.40 -18.83
CA ILE A 76 -0.10 2.71 -17.45
C ILE A 76 -1.22 3.38 -16.66
N ILE A 77 -2.11 4.13 -17.32
CA ILE A 77 -3.26 4.72 -16.65
C ILE A 77 -4.34 3.65 -16.48
N THR A 78 -4.71 3.42 -15.23
CA THR A 78 -5.78 2.48 -14.86
C THR A 78 -7.00 3.29 -14.43
N PHE A 79 -8.17 2.93 -14.97
CA PHE A 79 -9.44 3.58 -14.64
C PHE A 79 -10.22 2.80 -13.59
N ASN A 80 -10.96 3.49 -12.75
CA ASN A 80 -11.89 2.92 -11.80
C ASN A 80 -13.24 3.64 -11.84
N ARG A 81 -14.30 2.93 -11.44
CA ARG A 81 -15.68 3.47 -11.36
C ARG A 81 -16.25 3.39 -9.94
N SER A 82 -15.37 3.30 -8.94
CA SER A 82 -15.80 3.20 -7.55
C SER A 82 -16.36 4.53 -7.06
N PRO A 83 -17.60 4.55 -6.53
CA PRO A 83 -18.19 5.77 -5.94
C PRO A 83 -17.54 6.18 -4.61
N ASP A 84 -16.74 5.28 -3.97
CA ASP A 84 -16.15 5.53 -2.65
C ASP A 84 -14.85 6.33 -2.70
N VAL A 85 -14.34 6.61 -3.88
CA VAL A 85 -13.07 7.34 -4.07
C VAL A 85 -13.28 8.52 -5.01
N GLY A 86 -12.70 9.66 -4.67
CA GLY A 86 -12.86 10.90 -5.43
C GLY A 86 -11.93 11.01 -6.65
N PHE A 87 -11.60 9.88 -7.31
CA PHE A 87 -10.78 9.85 -8.52
C PHE A 87 -11.21 8.70 -9.44
N ASP A 88 -11.07 8.90 -10.74
CA ASP A 88 -11.43 7.90 -11.75
C ASP A 88 -10.23 7.17 -12.35
N ARG A 89 -9.01 7.66 -12.12
CA ARG A 89 -7.78 7.12 -12.70
C ARG A 89 -6.59 7.13 -11.76
N SER A 90 -5.71 6.15 -11.93
CA SER A 90 -4.50 6.00 -11.14
C SER A 90 -3.34 5.44 -11.95
N ILE A 91 -2.12 5.65 -11.47
CA ILE A 91 -0.91 5.01 -11.95
C ILE A 91 -0.27 4.26 -10.80
N ASN A 92 0.11 3.00 -11.05
CA ASN A 92 0.85 2.17 -10.13
C ASN A 92 2.12 1.66 -10.85
N PRO A 93 3.28 2.25 -10.56
CA PRO A 93 4.54 1.89 -11.23
C PRO A 93 5.05 0.50 -10.85
N TYR A 94 4.51 -0.05 -9.75
CA TYR A 94 4.89 -1.35 -9.20
C TYR A 94 3.68 -2.24 -8.95
N LYS A 95 3.90 -3.58 -8.86
CA LYS A 95 3.03 -4.56 -8.19
C LYS A 95 3.79 -5.14 -7.01
N GLY A 96 3.11 -5.33 -5.87
CA GLY A 96 3.72 -5.60 -4.58
C GLY A 96 4.29 -4.35 -3.93
N CYS A 97 4.55 -4.41 -2.62
CA CYS A 97 5.02 -3.26 -1.87
C CYS A 97 5.91 -3.67 -0.70
N GLU A 98 7.16 -3.24 -0.74
CA GLU A 98 8.15 -3.52 0.31
C GLU A 98 7.82 -2.90 1.67
N HIS A 99 6.89 -1.93 1.77
CA HIS A 99 6.48 -1.38 3.07
C HIS A 99 5.93 -2.45 4.01
N GLY A 100 5.39 -3.54 3.46
CA GLY A 100 4.97 -4.70 4.24
C GLY A 100 3.77 -4.45 5.15
N CYS A 101 2.97 -3.40 4.95
CA CYS A 101 1.82 -3.10 5.79
C CYS A 101 0.88 -4.32 5.87
N ILE A 102 0.65 -4.85 7.07
CA ILE A 102 -0.13 -6.08 7.24
C ILE A 102 -1.60 -5.94 6.81
N TYR A 103 -2.17 -4.78 7.00
CA TYR A 103 -3.56 -4.45 6.66
C TYR A 103 -3.75 -4.03 5.18
N CYS A 104 -2.71 -4.08 4.34
CA CYS A 104 -2.76 -3.51 2.99
C CYS A 104 -3.79 -4.22 2.11
N PHE A 105 -4.84 -3.50 1.70
CA PHE A 105 -5.92 -4.05 0.87
C PHE A 105 -5.47 -4.47 -0.53
N ALA A 106 -4.26 -4.11 -0.95
CA ALA A 106 -3.70 -4.48 -2.24
C ALA A 106 -3.03 -5.87 -2.24
N ARG A 107 -2.73 -6.47 -1.06
CA ARG A 107 -2.12 -7.80 -0.95
C ARG A 107 -2.80 -8.88 -1.80
N PRO A 108 -4.14 -8.99 -1.83
CA PRO A 108 -4.84 -9.97 -2.66
C PRO A 108 -4.56 -9.87 -4.17
N THR A 109 -3.99 -8.76 -4.64
CA THR A 109 -3.63 -8.63 -6.06
C THR A 109 -2.47 -9.53 -6.47
N HIS A 110 -1.64 -10.00 -5.53
CA HIS A 110 -0.57 -10.94 -5.80
C HIS A 110 -1.06 -12.32 -6.21
N ALA A 111 -2.25 -12.71 -5.75
CA ALA A 111 -2.88 -13.95 -6.16
C ALA A 111 -3.12 -14.05 -7.68
N TYR A 112 -3.32 -12.91 -8.38
CA TYR A 112 -3.39 -12.89 -9.85
C TYR A 112 -2.05 -13.20 -10.55
N LEU A 113 -0.95 -13.24 -9.79
CA LEU A 113 0.38 -13.61 -10.26
C LEU A 113 0.77 -15.03 -9.80
N ASN A 114 -0.18 -15.79 -9.26
CA ASN A 114 0.06 -17.07 -8.56
C ASN A 114 1.10 -16.96 -7.44
N LEU A 115 1.10 -15.81 -6.75
CA LEU A 115 1.95 -15.52 -5.62
C LEU A 115 1.13 -15.34 -4.34
N SER A 116 1.74 -15.59 -3.19
CA SER A 116 1.08 -15.38 -1.91
C SER A 116 0.81 -13.89 -1.65
N PRO A 117 -0.38 -13.53 -1.13
CA PRO A 117 -0.64 -12.20 -0.59
C PRO A 117 0.09 -11.93 0.73
N GLY A 118 0.75 -12.93 1.30
CA GLY A 118 1.60 -12.85 2.49
C GLY A 118 2.97 -12.23 2.19
N LEU A 119 4.04 -13.00 2.44
CA LEU A 119 5.43 -12.54 2.26
C LEU A 119 5.79 -12.25 0.81
N ASP A 120 5.23 -12.97 -0.18
CA ASP A 120 5.52 -12.68 -1.59
C ASP A 120 5.10 -11.26 -1.98
N PHE A 121 4.00 -10.73 -1.42
CA PHE A 121 3.60 -9.34 -1.67
C PHE A 121 4.66 -8.31 -1.25
N GLU A 122 5.47 -8.64 -0.25
CA GLU A 122 6.50 -7.76 0.31
C GLU A 122 7.87 -7.97 -0.31
N THR A 123 8.10 -9.13 -0.93
CA THR A 123 9.43 -9.59 -1.37
C THR A 123 9.54 -9.79 -2.87
N ARG A 124 8.44 -10.08 -3.56
CA ARG A 124 8.39 -10.28 -5.01
C ARG A 124 7.73 -9.09 -5.68
N ILE A 125 8.53 -8.07 -5.96
CA ILE A 125 8.07 -6.80 -6.50
C ILE A 125 8.24 -6.80 -8.01
N TYR A 126 7.23 -6.36 -8.75
CA TYR A 126 7.30 -6.19 -10.20
C TYR A 126 7.27 -4.72 -10.54
N ARG A 127 8.24 -4.26 -11.34
CA ARG A 127 8.36 -2.88 -11.81
C ARG A 127 7.93 -2.76 -13.28
N LYS A 128 7.44 -1.59 -13.65
CA LYS A 128 7.06 -1.24 -15.03
C LYS A 128 8.08 -0.25 -15.61
N PRO A 129 9.20 -0.70 -16.17
CA PRO A 129 10.30 0.18 -16.60
C PRO A 129 9.86 1.19 -17.66
N ASP A 130 8.90 0.80 -18.50
CA ASP A 130 8.38 1.62 -19.62
C ASP A 130 7.24 2.56 -19.22
N ALA A 131 6.92 2.62 -17.90
CA ALA A 131 5.81 3.44 -17.40
C ALA A 131 5.85 4.91 -17.85
N PRO A 132 7.00 5.61 -17.84
CA PRO A 132 7.09 7.00 -18.31
C PRO A 132 6.78 7.16 -19.81
N ASP A 133 7.24 6.23 -20.64
CA ASP A 133 7.03 6.28 -22.10
C ASP A 133 5.59 5.91 -22.46
N LEU A 134 5.02 4.92 -21.75
CA LEU A 134 3.61 4.59 -21.85
C LEU A 134 2.75 5.81 -21.49
N LEU A 135 3.07 6.47 -20.37
CA LEU A 135 2.35 7.67 -19.93
C LEU A 135 2.42 8.79 -20.95
N ARG A 136 3.62 9.10 -21.47
CA ARG A 136 3.78 10.12 -22.52
C ARG A 136 2.90 9.82 -23.73
N ARG A 137 2.88 8.57 -24.17
CA ARG A 137 2.07 8.12 -25.31
C ARG A 137 0.56 8.24 -25.03
N GLU A 138 0.11 7.84 -23.83
CA GLU A 138 -1.30 7.92 -23.45
C GLU A 138 -1.78 9.37 -23.32
N LEU A 139 -0.97 10.25 -22.74
CA LEU A 139 -1.28 11.68 -22.60
C LEU A 139 -1.26 12.42 -23.96
N SER A 140 -0.47 11.96 -24.93
CA SER A 140 -0.41 12.55 -26.27
C SER A 140 -1.50 12.02 -27.20
N ALA A 141 -2.32 11.06 -26.76
CA ALA A 141 -3.36 10.49 -27.58
C ALA A 141 -4.43 11.53 -27.95
N LYS A 142 -4.85 11.56 -29.22
CA LYS A 142 -5.92 12.44 -29.69
C LYS A 142 -7.20 12.21 -28.88
N GLY A 143 -7.74 13.29 -28.30
CA GLY A 143 -8.96 13.22 -27.49
C GLY A 143 -8.74 12.81 -26.03
N TYR A 144 -7.50 12.74 -25.56
CA TYR A 144 -7.25 12.54 -24.14
C TYR A 144 -7.88 13.69 -23.32
N GLN A 145 -8.68 13.33 -22.31
CA GLN A 145 -9.31 14.28 -21.40
C GLN A 145 -8.58 14.28 -20.06
N PRO A 146 -8.00 15.40 -19.63
CA PRO A 146 -7.29 15.48 -18.37
C PRO A 146 -8.24 15.31 -17.18
N ALA A 147 -7.82 14.54 -16.19
CA ALA A 147 -8.40 14.49 -14.86
C ALA A 147 -7.30 14.09 -13.88
N VAL A 148 -7.50 14.34 -12.60
CA VAL A 148 -6.47 14.12 -11.60
C VAL A 148 -6.03 12.64 -11.57
N ILE A 149 -4.76 12.38 -11.88
CA ILE A 149 -4.17 11.05 -11.74
C ILE A 149 -3.76 10.85 -10.28
N GLN A 150 -4.15 9.71 -9.71
CA GLN A 150 -3.75 9.33 -8.36
C GLN A 150 -2.55 8.38 -8.40
N LEU A 151 -1.49 8.72 -7.66
CA LEU A 151 -0.33 7.85 -7.42
C LEU A 151 -0.37 7.25 -6.02
N GLY A 152 0.08 6.01 -5.87
CA GLY A 152 0.23 5.35 -4.57
C GLY A 152 -1.07 4.75 -4.00
N ILE A 153 -2.01 4.36 -4.85
CA ILE A 153 -3.30 3.81 -4.40
C ILE A 153 -3.23 2.30 -4.19
N ASN A 154 -2.71 1.55 -5.15
CA ASN A 154 -2.63 0.10 -5.03
C ASN A 154 -1.31 -0.35 -4.42
N THR A 155 -0.21 0.32 -4.78
CA THR A 155 1.11 0.14 -4.18
C THR A 155 1.70 1.50 -3.88
N ASP A 156 2.53 1.61 -2.84
CA ASP A 156 3.17 2.89 -2.56
C ASP A 156 4.18 3.22 -3.67
N ALA A 157 3.99 4.39 -4.29
CA ALA A 157 4.85 4.86 -5.37
C ALA A 157 6.27 5.18 -4.91
N TYR A 158 6.45 5.40 -3.59
CA TYR A 158 7.74 5.70 -2.96
C TYR A 158 8.23 4.58 -2.03
N GLN A 159 7.83 3.33 -2.28
CA GLN A 159 8.37 2.18 -1.56
C GLN A 159 9.90 2.09 -1.68
N PRO A 160 10.62 1.36 -0.80
CA PRO A 160 12.09 1.37 -0.75
C PRO A 160 12.80 1.17 -2.08
N THR A 161 12.30 0.28 -2.96
CA THR A 161 12.90 0.04 -4.28
C THR A 161 12.92 1.28 -5.18
N GLU A 162 11.96 2.21 -5.00
CA GLU A 162 11.90 3.48 -5.76
C GLU A 162 13.15 4.35 -5.57
N ARG A 163 13.88 4.19 -4.45
CA ARG A 163 15.15 4.90 -4.24
C ARG A 163 16.14 4.64 -5.37
N ARG A 164 16.16 3.40 -5.87
CA ARG A 164 17.05 2.92 -6.93
C ARG A 164 16.41 3.05 -8.31
N GLU A 165 15.16 2.61 -8.45
CA GLU A 165 14.47 2.49 -9.75
C GLU A 165 14.04 3.83 -10.34
N ARG A 166 13.71 4.82 -9.50
CA ARG A 166 13.31 6.18 -9.87
C ARG A 166 12.16 6.26 -10.88
N LEU A 167 11.28 5.27 -10.89
CA LEU A 167 10.14 5.23 -11.82
C LEU A 167 9.11 6.31 -11.51
N THR A 168 8.81 6.52 -10.24
CA THR A 168 7.88 7.58 -9.80
C THR A 168 8.40 8.95 -10.18
N ARG A 169 9.71 9.21 -9.98
CA ARG A 169 10.32 10.46 -10.41
C ARG A 169 10.15 10.68 -11.91
N ARG A 170 10.49 9.70 -12.73
CA ARG A 170 10.35 9.77 -14.19
C ARG A 170 8.90 9.96 -14.64
N ILE A 171 7.93 9.37 -13.93
CA ILE A 171 6.49 9.61 -14.15
C ILE A 171 6.13 11.06 -13.82
N LEU A 172 6.62 11.60 -12.71
CA LEU A 172 6.38 13.00 -12.32
C LEU A 172 7.00 13.99 -13.32
N GLU A 173 8.18 13.71 -13.85
CA GLU A 173 8.81 14.50 -14.91
C GLU A 173 7.91 14.58 -16.16
N VAL A 174 7.28 13.45 -16.55
CA VAL A 174 6.30 13.46 -17.64
C VAL A 174 5.07 14.29 -17.27
N LEU A 175 4.48 14.08 -16.09
CA LEU A 175 3.30 14.85 -15.66
C LEU A 175 3.59 16.33 -15.58
N ALA A 176 4.75 16.74 -15.08
CA ALA A 176 5.18 18.13 -15.02
C ALA A 176 5.34 18.74 -16.41
N ALA A 177 5.96 18.01 -17.37
CA ALA A 177 6.12 18.47 -18.75
C ALA A 177 4.77 18.67 -19.47
N PHE A 178 3.77 17.85 -19.16
CA PHE A 178 2.42 17.95 -19.70
C PHE A 178 1.52 18.92 -18.90
N GLU A 179 2.03 19.56 -17.86
CA GLU A 179 1.25 20.33 -16.89
C GLU A 179 -0.02 19.59 -16.42
N HIS A 180 0.15 18.27 -16.20
CA HIS A 180 -0.94 17.38 -15.85
C HIS A 180 -1.12 17.29 -14.32
N PRO A 181 -2.37 17.46 -13.78
CA PRO A 181 -2.62 17.42 -12.37
C PRO A 181 -2.47 16.00 -11.79
N VAL A 182 -1.84 15.90 -10.60
CA VAL A 182 -1.57 14.66 -9.89
C VAL A 182 -1.84 14.79 -8.39
N ALA A 183 -2.36 13.73 -7.79
CA ALA A 183 -2.45 13.60 -6.35
C ALA A 183 -1.63 12.36 -5.91
N ILE A 184 -0.86 12.51 -4.86
CA ILE A 184 0.04 11.46 -4.36
C ILE A 184 -0.42 11.04 -2.98
N LEU A 185 -0.40 9.73 -2.70
CA LEU A 185 -0.57 9.19 -1.35
C LEU A 185 0.59 8.25 -1.03
N THR A 186 1.28 8.50 0.09
CA THR A 186 2.45 7.71 0.47
C THR A 186 2.62 7.60 1.99
N LYS A 187 3.41 6.61 2.42
CA LYS A 187 3.95 6.45 3.78
C LYS A 187 5.46 6.73 3.85
N SER A 188 6.03 7.16 2.73
CA SER A 188 7.47 7.26 2.57
C SER A 188 7.97 8.71 2.68
N ALA A 189 9.07 8.89 3.39
CA ALA A 189 9.80 10.16 3.38
C ALA A 189 10.56 10.41 2.07
N LEU A 190 10.65 9.41 1.19
CA LEU A 190 11.36 9.51 -0.09
C LEU A 190 10.70 10.53 -1.05
N VAL A 191 9.44 10.87 -0.83
CA VAL A 191 8.75 11.92 -1.62
C VAL A 191 9.48 13.27 -1.57
N GLN A 192 10.25 13.56 -0.51
CA GLN A 192 11.08 14.75 -0.39
C GLN A 192 12.18 14.83 -1.45
N ARG A 193 12.62 13.69 -2.01
CA ARG A 193 13.58 13.67 -3.12
C ARG A 193 13.12 14.47 -4.34
N ASP A 194 11.82 14.51 -4.55
CA ASP A 194 11.20 15.04 -5.78
C ASP A 194 10.58 16.43 -5.55
N LEU A 195 10.98 17.15 -4.47
CA LEU A 195 10.52 18.52 -4.17
C LEU A 195 10.81 19.51 -5.33
N ASP A 196 11.92 19.31 -6.04
CA ASP A 196 12.31 20.10 -7.21
C ASP A 196 11.28 20.02 -8.37
N ILE A 197 10.50 18.93 -8.45
CA ILE A 197 9.42 18.77 -9.43
C ILE A 197 8.08 19.20 -8.81
N LEU A 198 7.84 18.80 -7.55
CA LEU A 198 6.55 18.97 -6.90
C LEU A 198 6.26 20.45 -6.55
N ALA A 199 7.25 21.21 -6.10
CA ALA A 199 7.05 22.61 -5.72
C ALA A 199 6.64 23.49 -6.93
N PRO A 200 7.30 23.42 -8.10
CA PRO A 200 6.82 24.14 -9.29
C PRO A 200 5.44 23.69 -9.76
N MET A 201 5.09 22.41 -9.61
CA MET A 201 3.75 21.92 -9.91
C MET A 201 2.70 22.48 -8.92
N ALA A 202 3.06 22.55 -7.64
CA ALA A 202 2.17 23.12 -6.61
C ALA A 202 1.89 24.60 -6.84
N ALA A 203 2.89 25.39 -7.24
CA ALA A 203 2.73 26.80 -7.59
C ALA A 203 1.72 27.01 -8.75
N LYS A 204 1.50 26.00 -9.59
CA LYS A 204 0.53 25.97 -10.68
C LYS A 204 -0.79 25.27 -10.29
N ASN A 205 -1.00 24.93 -9.02
CA ASN A 205 -2.13 24.14 -8.54
C ASN A 205 -2.30 22.78 -9.27
N LEU A 206 -1.17 22.10 -9.59
CA LEU A 206 -1.15 20.84 -10.32
C LEU A 206 -0.86 19.61 -9.42
N VAL A 207 -0.50 19.81 -8.15
CA VAL A 207 -0.17 18.69 -7.26
C VAL A 207 -0.69 18.90 -5.85
N LYS A 208 -1.07 17.79 -5.21
CA LYS A 208 -1.28 17.67 -3.76
C LYS A 208 -0.69 16.36 -3.27
N VAL A 209 -0.19 16.34 -2.04
CA VAL A 209 0.44 15.17 -1.45
C VAL A 209 -0.29 14.78 -0.15
N GLY A 210 -0.70 13.52 -0.06
CA GLY A 210 -1.22 12.91 1.16
C GLY A 210 -0.14 12.06 1.82
N LEU A 211 0.05 12.23 3.13
CA LEU A 211 0.85 11.33 3.95
C LEU A 211 -0.05 10.50 4.88
N SER A 212 0.09 9.18 4.83
CA SER A 212 -0.60 8.31 5.77
C SER A 212 0.17 8.25 7.09
N ILE A 213 -0.49 8.59 8.19
CA ILE A 213 0.01 8.42 9.57
C ILE A 213 -0.99 7.55 10.29
N THR A 214 -0.61 6.29 10.51
CA THR A 214 -1.50 5.26 11.05
C THR A 214 -1.43 5.23 12.57
N SER A 215 -0.29 5.57 13.15
CA SER A 215 -0.04 5.62 14.59
C SER A 215 1.10 6.59 14.86
N LEU A 216 1.14 7.16 16.05
CA LEU A 216 2.28 7.89 16.60
C LEU A 216 3.19 6.98 17.45
N ASP A 217 2.68 5.82 17.86
CA ASP A 217 3.46 4.80 18.58
C ASP A 217 4.44 4.12 17.62
N ARG A 218 5.74 4.30 17.91
CA ARG A 218 6.83 3.73 17.09
C ARG A 218 6.88 2.21 17.15
N SER A 219 6.48 1.61 18.27
CA SER A 219 6.50 0.15 18.44
C SER A 219 5.38 -0.49 17.61
N LEU A 220 4.17 0.05 17.68
CA LEU A 220 3.05 -0.37 16.85
C LEU A 220 3.34 -0.16 15.36
N ALA A 221 3.85 1.02 14.97
CA ALA A 221 4.19 1.31 13.59
C ALA A 221 5.24 0.34 13.02
N ARG A 222 6.23 -0.07 13.84
CA ARG A 222 7.30 -0.99 13.42
C ARG A 222 6.77 -2.36 13.03
N VAL A 223 5.82 -2.92 13.78
CA VAL A 223 5.28 -4.24 13.48
C VAL A 223 4.17 -4.21 12.44
N MET A 224 3.42 -3.10 12.36
CA MET A 224 2.30 -2.93 11.45
C MET A 224 2.71 -2.50 10.04
N GLU A 225 3.80 -1.73 9.92
CA GLU A 225 4.32 -1.11 8.69
C GLU A 225 5.87 -1.16 8.66
N PRO A 226 6.48 -2.35 8.69
CA PRO A 226 7.87 -2.56 9.13
C PRO A 226 8.94 -1.83 8.29
N ARG A 227 8.66 -1.53 7.02
CA ARG A 227 9.60 -0.85 6.11
C ARG A 227 9.11 0.51 5.61
N ALA A 228 8.02 1.03 6.17
CA ALA A 228 7.58 2.40 5.93
C ALA A 228 8.37 3.39 6.80
N ALA A 229 8.29 4.69 6.49
CA ALA A 229 8.93 5.71 7.32
C ALA A 229 8.30 5.73 8.73
N THR A 230 9.11 5.99 9.75
CA THR A 230 8.63 6.09 11.14
C THR A 230 7.66 7.28 11.30
N PRO A 231 6.75 7.25 12.29
CA PRO A 231 5.79 8.33 12.51
C PRO A 231 6.43 9.72 12.60
N PRO A 232 7.51 9.97 13.38
CA PRO A 232 8.19 11.27 13.39
C PRO A 232 8.70 11.66 12.02
N ARG A 233 9.28 10.72 11.27
CA ARG A 233 9.80 11.00 9.93
C ARG A 233 8.71 11.37 8.93
N ARG A 234 7.49 10.84 9.09
CA ARG A 234 6.33 11.26 8.29
C ARG A 234 5.87 12.68 8.64
N LEU A 235 5.90 13.05 9.92
CA LEU A 235 5.59 14.42 10.35
C LEU A 235 6.62 15.43 9.84
N GLU A 236 7.91 15.11 9.93
CA GLU A 236 8.98 15.91 9.32
C GLU A 236 8.77 16.05 7.80
N THR A 237 8.34 14.98 7.14
CA THR A 237 8.04 15.01 5.69
C THR A 237 6.84 15.90 5.38
N LEU A 238 5.77 15.85 6.19
CA LEU A 238 4.64 16.76 6.07
C LEU A 238 5.09 18.21 6.17
N LYS A 239 5.94 18.52 7.17
CA LYS A 239 6.49 19.86 7.35
C LYS A 239 7.31 20.30 6.14
N ALA A 240 8.23 19.48 5.66
CA ALA A 240 9.07 19.80 4.50
C ALA A 240 8.25 20.05 3.22
N LEU A 241 7.21 19.27 2.98
CA LEU A 241 6.28 19.47 1.86
C LEU A 241 5.51 20.80 2.00
N ASN A 242 5.02 21.10 3.19
CA ASN A 242 4.30 22.34 3.47
C ASN A 242 5.22 23.55 3.34
N ASP A 243 6.44 23.50 3.87
CA ASP A 243 7.45 24.56 3.76
C ASP A 243 7.82 24.83 2.29
N ALA A 244 7.73 23.80 1.42
CA ALA A 244 7.92 23.93 -0.03
C ALA A 244 6.64 24.41 -0.78
N GLY A 245 5.59 24.82 -0.06
CA GLY A 245 4.33 25.31 -0.65
C GLY A 245 3.44 24.24 -1.28
N ILE A 246 3.70 22.95 -1.01
CA ILE A 246 2.91 21.85 -1.56
C ILE A 246 1.69 21.61 -0.67
N PRO A 247 0.45 21.61 -1.21
CA PRO A 247 -0.75 21.31 -0.44
C PRO A 247 -0.71 19.89 0.13
N THR A 248 -0.78 19.77 1.46
CA THR A 248 -0.67 18.49 2.16
C THR A 248 -1.98 18.02 2.78
N THR A 249 -2.17 16.71 2.85
CA THR A 249 -3.28 16.03 3.55
C THR A 249 -2.70 14.95 4.46
N VAL A 250 -3.13 14.91 5.72
CA VAL A 250 -2.87 13.75 6.58
C VAL A 250 -3.97 12.70 6.38
N MET A 251 -3.59 11.45 6.18
CA MET A 251 -4.51 10.32 6.17
C MET A 251 -4.31 9.49 7.44
N ALA A 252 -5.19 9.69 8.44
CA ALA A 252 -5.27 8.81 9.60
C ALA A 252 -5.93 7.48 9.18
N ALA A 253 -5.18 6.67 8.44
CA ALA A 253 -5.71 5.49 7.75
C ALA A 253 -4.68 4.36 7.60
N PRO A 254 -5.11 3.12 7.96
CA PRO A 254 -6.42 2.80 8.53
C PRO A 254 -6.48 3.04 10.03
N ILE A 255 -7.65 3.41 10.51
CA ILE A 255 -7.97 3.31 11.93
C ILE A 255 -8.45 1.89 12.22
N ILE A 256 -7.83 1.26 13.19
CA ILE A 256 -8.10 -0.11 13.62
C ILE A 256 -8.77 -0.06 14.99
N PRO A 257 -10.06 -0.43 15.10
CA PRO A 257 -10.78 -0.49 16.36
C PRO A 257 -10.03 -1.26 17.44
N GLY A 258 -9.87 -0.64 18.62
CA GLY A 258 -9.18 -1.26 19.75
C GLY A 258 -7.66 -1.31 19.67
N LEU A 259 -7.04 -0.87 18.56
CA LEU A 259 -5.58 -0.90 18.41
C LEU A 259 -4.98 0.51 18.38
N ASN A 260 -5.31 1.33 17.39
CA ASN A 260 -4.81 2.71 17.20
C ASN A 260 -5.92 3.78 17.21
N CYS A 261 -7.17 3.40 17.40
CA CYS A 261 -8.30 4.34 17.36
C CYS A 261 -8.28 5.39 18.48
N HIS A 262 -7.52 5.19 19.54
CA HIS A 262 -7.33 6.17 20.61
C HIS A 262 -6.41 7.32 20.20
N GLU A 263 -5.63 7.17 19.13
CA GLU A 263 -4.67 8.15 18.65
C GLU A 263 -5.26 9.16 17.64
N ILE A 264 -6.54 9.06 17.27
CA ILE A 264 -7.15 9.90 16.20
C ILE A 264 -6.85 11.38 16.41
N GLU A 265 -7.16 11.91 17.59
CA GLU A 265 -6.98 13.32 17.90
C GLU A 265 -5.50 13.70 17.92
N GLY A 266 -4.66 12.88 18.55
CA GLY A 266 -3.21 13.10 18.61
C GLY A 266 -2.54 13.11 17.21
N ILE A 267 -2.96 12.22 16.31
CA ILE A 267 -2.47 12.20 14.92
C ILE A 267 -2.84 13.50 14.20
N LEU A 268 -4.08 13.97 14.37
CA LEU A 268 -4.55 15.21 13.73
C LEU A 268 -3.85 16.45 14.28
N ASP A 269 -3.67 16.52 15.60
CA ASP A 269 -2.94 17.61 16.27
C ASP A 269 -1.47 17.67 15.78
N ALA A 270 -0.77 16.56 15.80
CA ALA A 270 0.61 16.48 15.33
C ALA A 270 0.75 16.84 13.84
N ALA A 271 -0.17 16.36 13.01
CA ALA A 271 -0.19 16.67 11.58
C ALA A 271 -0.49 18.16 11.32
N LYS A 272 -1.40 18.78 12.09
CA LYS A 272 -1.67 20.22 12.01
C LYS A 272 -0.45 21.04 12.35
N GLN A 273 0.25 20.69 13.42
CA GLN A 273 1.51 21.33 13.81
C GLN A 273 2.59 21.18 12.73
N ALA A 274 2.60 20.06 12.01
CA ALA A 274 3.48 19.85 10.85
C ALA A 274 3.01 20.55 9.56
N GLY A 275 1.92 21.33 9.60
CA GLY A 275 1.43 22.11 8.46
C GLY A 275 0.43 21.40 7.56
N ALA A 276 -0.12 20.24 7.98
CA ALA A 276 -1.20 19.62 7.22
C ALA A 276 -2.39 20.57 7.09
N GLY A 277 -2.92 20.71 5.89
CA GLY A 277 -4.05 21.60 5.67
C GLY A 277 -5.36 20.86 5.45
N ARG A 278 -5.36 19.53 5.47
CA ARG A 278 -6.54 18.68 5.38
C ARG A 278 -6.29 17.35 6.06
N ALA A 279 -7.37 16.72 6.54
CA ALA A 279 -7.32 15.37 7.07
C ALA A 279 -8.33 14.45 6.38
N GLY A 280 -8.02 13.16 6.38
CA GLY A 280 -8.92 12.07 5.99
C GLY A 280 -8.76 10.88 6.91
N MET A 281 -9.80 10.06 7.03
CA MET A 281 -9.82 8.84 7.83
C MET A 281 -10.46 7.70 7.04
N THR A 282 -9.99 6.50 7.28
CA THR A 282 -10.62 5.27 6.78
C THR A 282 -10.49 4.18 7.83
N LEU A 283 -11.57 3.45 8.10
CA LEU A 283 -11.51 2.27 8.97
C LEU A 283 -10.85 1.09 8.24
N VAL A 284 -10.15 0.25 9.01
CA VAL A 284 -9.46 -0.93 8.47
C VAL A 284 -10.39 -1.81 7.63
N ARG A 285 -9.88 -2.27 6.49
CA ARG A 285 -10.55 -3.18 5.57
C ARG A 285 -9.73 -4.44 5.43
N LEU A 286 -10.38 -5.60 5.55
CA LEU A 286 -9.71 -6.90 5.49
C LEU A 286 -10.33 -7.78 4.39
N PRO A 287 -10.24 -7.38 3.09
CA PRO A 287 -10.79 -8.19 2.01
C PRO A 287 -9.96 -9.46 1.79
N HIS A 288 -10.66 -10.54 1.38
CA HIS A 288 -10.08 -11.81 0.97
C HIS A 288 -9.10 -12.37 2.01
N GLU A 289 -7.88 -12.67 1.64
CA GLU A 289 -6.84 -13.31 2.44
C GLU A 289 -6.31 -12.41 3.57
N ILE A 290 -6.53 -11.11 3.49
CA ILE A 290 -6.06 -10.18 4.54
C ILE A 290 -6.72 -10.47 5.89
N LYS A 291 -7.92 -11.07 5.91
CA LYS A 291 -8.57 -11.46 7.17
C LYS A 291 -7.70 -12.41 7.97
N THR A 292 -7.24 -13.46 7.31
CA THR A 292 -6.36 -14.48 7.91
C THR A 292 -5.00 -13.90 8.27
N LEU A 293 -4.34 -13.23 7.31
CA LEU A 293 -3.03 -12.60 7.53
C LEU A 293 -3.04 -11.60 8.69
N PHE A 294 -4.11 -10.80 8.81
CA PHE A 294 -4.24 -9.84 9.89
C PHE A 294 -4.50 -10.51 11.23
N GLU A 295 -5.30 -11.57 11.28
CA GLU A 295 -5.54 -12.34 12.49
C GLU A 295 -4.27 -13.04 12.98
N GLU A 296 -3.51 -13.70 12.09
CA GLU A 296 -2.21 -14.31 12.38
C GLU A 296 -1.24 -13.29 12.97
N TRP A 297 -1.09 -12.14 12.30
CA TRP A 297 -0.25 -11.04 12.76
C TRP A 297 -0.69 -10.51 14.13
N LEU A 298 -2.00 -10.33 14.32
CA LEU A 298 -2.54 -9.80 15.56
C LEU A 298 -2.30 -10.75 16.74
N ARG A 299 -2.45 -12.06 16.52
CA ARG A 299 -2.17 -13.08 17.54
C ARG A 299 -0.67 -13.20 17.83
N ALA A 300 0.19 -13.04 16.83
CA ALA A 300 1.64 -13.08 17.01
C ALA A 300 2.19 -11.87 17.78
N HIS A 301 1.63 -10.68 17.57
CA HIS A 301 2.16 -9.44 18.17
C HIS A 301 1.36 -8.90 19.35
N PHE A 302 0.08 -9.24 19.47
CA PHE A 302 -0.85 -8.71 20.48
C PHE A 302 -1.83 -9.79 20.96
N PRO A 303 -1.34 -10.96 21.45
CA PRO A 303 -2.20 -12.11 21.83
C PRO A 303 -3.29 -11.72 22.80
N ASP A 304 -2.98 -10.94 23.85
CA ASP A 304 -3.92 -10.53 24.90
C ASP A 304 -5.02 -9.57 24.41
N ARG A 305 -4.83 -8.93 23.25
CA ARG A 305 -5.75 -7.94 22.68
C ARG A 305 -6.46 -8.45 21.44
N ALA A 306 -6.02 -9.57 20.87
CA ALA A 306 -6.45 -10.06 19.56
C ALA A 306 -7.97 -10.22 19.47
N ASP A 307 -8.58 -10.95 20.39
CA ASP A 307 -10.02 -11.21 20.36
C ASP A 307 -10.85 -9.93 20.55
N LYS A 308 -10.39 -9.01 21.39
CA LYS A 308 -11.05 -7.70 21.57
C LYS A 308 -11.01 -6.88 20.29
N VAL A 309 -9.85 -6.79 19.62
CA VAL A 309 -9.70 -6.04 18.36
C VAL A 309 -10.56 -6.64 17.27
N LEU A 310 -10.51 -7.98 17.09
CA LEU A 310 -11.34 -8.67 16.10
C LEU A 310 -12.84 -8.49 16.38
N SER A 311 -13.27 -8.52 17.65
CA SER A 311 -14.65 -8.26 18.03
C SER A 311 -15.09 -6.84 17.66
N LEU A 312 -14.28 -5.82 17.96
CA LEU A 312 -14.57 -4.43 17.62
C LEU A 312 -14.60 -4.18 16.11
N ILE A 313 -13.72 -4.86 15.32
CA ILE A 313 -13.77 -4.82 13.87
C ILE A 313 -15.10 -5.41 13.37
N ARG A 314 -15.52 -6.57 13.90
CA ARG A 314 -16.82 -7.18 13.53
C ARG A 314 -17.99 -6.25 13.86
N GLN A 315 -18.01 -5.64 15.05
CA GLN A 315 -19.04 -4.66 15.42
C GLN A 315 -19.10 -3.46 14.46
N SER A 316 -17.95 -3.04 13.94
CA SER A 316 -17.85 -1.94 12.96
C SER A 316 -18.12 -2.38 11.51
N ARG A 317 -18.44 -3.65 11.26
CA ARG A 317 -18.55 -4.26 9.93
C ARG A 317 -19.78 -5.18 9.78
N GLY A 318 -20.83 -4.94 10.56
CA GLY A 318 -22.06 -5.75 10.49
C GLY A 318 -21.85 -7.21 10.85
N GLY A 319 -21.04 -7.49 11.88
CA GLY A 319 -20.72 -8.85 12.36
C GLY A 319 -19.61 -9.58 11.60
N LYS A 320 -19.02 -8.98 10.56
CA LYS A 320 -17.97 -9.60 9.72
C LYS A 320 -16.63 -8.87 9.89
N LEU A 321 -15.52 -9.50 9.51
CA LEU A 321 -14.21 -8.83 9.48
C LEU A 321 -14.04 -7.91 8.26
N ASN A 322 -14.86 -8.06 7.23
CA ASN A 322 -14.86 -7.19 6.07
C ASN A 322 -16.29 -6.97 5.53
N GLN A 323 -16.52 -5.78 5.03
CA GLN A 323 -17.75 -5.40 4.32
C GLN A 323 -17.35 -4.79 2.98
N ALA A 324 -17.89 -5.36 1.89
CA ALA A 324 -17.51 -4.97 0.52
C ALA A 324 -18.44 -3.92 -0.09
N ALA A 325 -19.62 -3.69 0.50
CA ALA A 325 -20.64 -2.78 -0.03
C ALA A 325 -20.09 -1.35 -0.16
N PHE A 326 -20.38 -0.71 -1.29
CA PHE A 326 -20.08 0.69 -1.52
C PHE A 326 -20.76 1.57 -0.44
N GLY A 327 -20.11 2.67 -0.08
CA GLY A 327 -20.55 3.55 1.00
C GLY A 327 -20.17 3.06 2.41
N LEU A 328 -20.14 1.75 2.63
CA LEU A 328 -19.86 1.17 3.95
C LEU A 328 -18.44 0.61 4.09
N ARG A 329 -17.84 0.17 2.98
CA ARG A 329 -16.52 -0.49 3.03
C ARG A 329 -15.39 0.43 3.55
N MET A 330 -15.52 1.76 3.40
CA MET A 330 -14.52 2.73 3.86
C MET A 330 -14.84 3.24 5.27
N SER A 331 -16.13 3.46 5.57
CA SER A 331 -16.60 4.05 6.82
C SER A 331 -16.92 3.03 7.90
N GLY A 332 -17.32 1.81 7.52
CA GLY A 332 -17.93 0.87 8.46
C GLY A 332 -19.38 1.21 8.77
N SER A 333 -19.95 0.56 9.78
CA SER A 333 -21.32 0.72 10.23
C SER A 333 -21.44 0.41 11.73
N GLY A 334 -22.50 0.90 12.35
CA GLY A 334 -22.83 0.66 13.74
C GLY A 334 -22.22 1.67 14.71
N PRO A 335 -22.65 1.64 15.99
CA PRO A 335 -22.37 2.69 16.97
C PRO A 335 -20.88 2.97 17.18
N TYR A 336 -20.05 1.93 17.13
CA TYR A 336 -18.61 2.11 17.35
C TYR A 336 -17.95 2.84 16.15
N ALA A 337 -18.31 2.47 14.91
CA ALA A 337 -17.82 3.17 13.73
C ALA A 337 -18.28 4.63 13.72
N GLU A 338 -19.55 4.88 14.04
CA GLU A 338 -20.11 6.23 14.16
C GLU A 338 -19.39 7.07 15.21
N LEU A 339 -19.07 6.49 16.38
CA LEU A 339 -18.28 7.16 17.42
C LEU A 339 -16.92 7.59 16.88
N LEU A 340 -16.20 6.70 16.18
CA LEU A 340 -14.89 7.04 15.59
C LEU A 340 -14.99 8.15 14.56
N HIS A 341 -16.02 8.13 13.71
CA HIS A 341 -16.27 9.20 12.75
C HIS A 341 -16.60 10.53 13.41
N LYS A 342 -17.41 10.52 14.48
CA LYS A 342 -17.73 11.74 15.25
C LYS A 342 -16.47 12.32 15.90
N ARG A 343 -15.65 11.49 16.54
CA ARG A 343 -14.36 11.92 17.13
C ARG A 343 -13.47 12.56 16.07
N PHE A 344 -13.29 11.88 14.93
CA PHE A 344 -12.49 12.42 13.83
C PHE A 344 -13.04 13.76 13.32
N ALA A 345 -14.35 13.86 13.07
CA ALA A 345 -14.97 15.07 12.55
C ALA A 345 -14.82 16.25 13.53
N LEU A 346 -15.04 16.04 14.83
CA LEU A 346 -14.86 17.07 15.85
C LEU A 346 -13.40 17.55 15.93
N ALA A 347 -12.45 16.64 15.92
CA ALA A 347 -11.03 16.98 15.93
C ALA A 347 -10.61 17.71 14.63
N ALA A 348 -11.04 17.22 13.48
CA ALA A 348 -10.74 17.85 12.19
C ALA A 348 -11.31 19.26 12.09
N SER A 349 -12.53 19.47 12.56
CA SER A 349 -13.17 20.78 12.56
C SER A 349 -12.48 21.76 13.52
N ARG A 350 -12.19 21.33 14.76
CA ARG A 350 -11.43 22.13 15.73
C ARG A 350 -10.09 22.61 15.19
N LEU A 351 -9.41 21.75 14.39
CA LEU A 351 -8.10 22.01 13.81
C LEU A 351 -8.15 22.62 12.42
N GLU A 352 -9.35 22.92 11.90
CA GLU A 352 -9.56 23.44 10.55
C GLU A 352 -8.94 22.55 9.43
N LEU A 353 -8.98 21.24 9.64
CA LEU A 353 -8.49 20.24 8.69
C LEU A 353 -9.59 19.68 7.75
N ASP A 354 -10.82 20.14 7.90
CA ASP A 354 -12.00 19.80 7.10
C ASP A 354 -12.35 20.85 6.06
N ARG A 355 -11.66 22.00 6.05
CA ARG A 355 -11.95 23.13 5.13
C ARG A 355 -11.83 22.69 3.67
N PRO A 356 -12.77 23.09 2.80
CA PRO A 356 -12.67 22.89 1.36
C PRO A 356 -11.38 23.50 0.80
N ARG A 357 -10.77 22.83 -0.15
CA ARG A 357 -9.61 23.35 -0.89
C ARG A 357 -9.95 23.42 -2.37
N PRO A 358 -9.35 24.33 -3.13
CA PRO A 358 -9.52 24.37 -4.57
C PRO A 358 -9.19 23.02 -5.21
N ALA A 359 -9.97 22.65 -6.22
CA ALA A 359 -9.64 21.51 -7.06
C ALA A 359 -8.32 21.78 -7.80
N LEU A 360 -7.60 20.72 -8.15
CA LEU A 360 -6.42 20.86 -9.00
C LEU A 360 -6.83 21.38 -10.38
N ASP A 361 -5.97 22.19 -10.96
CA ASP A 361 -6.23 22.85 -12.23
C ASP A 361 -6.09 21.88 -13.41
N LEU A 362 -7.18 21.57 -14.08
CA LEU A 362 -7.23 20.74 -15.27
C LEU A 362 -6.98 21.52 -16.57
N THR A 363 -7.11 22.85 -16.53
CA THR A 363 -7.08 23.70 -17.72
C THR A 363 -5.68 23.95 -18.26
N ARG A 364 -4.65 23.71 -17.42
CA ARG A 364 -3.25 23.87 -17.80
C ARG A 364 -2.69 22.72 -18.62
N PHE A 365 -3.39 21.59 -18.67
CA PHE A 365 -2.92 20.41 -19.42
C PHE A 365 -2.62 20.78 -20.87
N ARG A 366 -1.40 20.41 -21.31
CA ARG A 366 -0.96 20.59 -22.68
C ARG A 366 0.00 19.47 -23.11
N VAL A 367 -0.11 19.08 -24.35
CA VAL A 367 0.85 18.16 -24.96
C VAL A 367 2.10 18.97 -25.34
N PRO A 368 3.29 18.64 -24.78
CA PRO A 368 4.52 19.32 -25.15
C PRO A 368 4.76 19.21 -26.68
N GLN A 369 5.04 20.33 -27.32
CA GLN A 369 5.45 20.30 -28.72
C GLN A 369 6.83 19.67 -28.80
N THR A 370 6.97 18.57 -29.53
CA THR A 370 8.29 18.07 -29.92
C THR A 370 8.91 19.15 -30.82
N PRO A 371 10.16 19.61 -30.55
CA PRO A 371 10.80 20.53 -31.47
C PRO A 371 10.74 19.91 -32.88
N SER A 372 10.10 20.62 -33.80
CA SER A 372 10.07 20.19 -35.19
C SER A 372 11.52 20.04 -35.64
N ARG A 373 11.89 18.83 -36.09
CA ARG A 373 13.17 18.61 -36.79
C ARG A 373 13.17 19.22 -38.19
N GLN A 374 12.11 19.91 -38.55
CA GLN A 374 12.05 20.64 -39.80
C GLN A 374 12.99 21.85 -39.66
N LEU A 375 14.19 21.71 -40.18
CA LEU A 375 15.07 22.84 -40.45
C LEU A 375 14.26 23.88 -41.21
N ALA A 376 14.15 25.10 -40.66
CA ALA A 376 13.61 26.21 -41.42
C ALA A 376 14.47 26.36 -42.67
N LEU A 377 13.89 26.13 -43.80
CA LEU A 377 14.52 26.22 -45.14
C LEU A 377 14.51 27.68 -45.66
N PHE A 378 14.42 28.65 -44.71
CA PHE A 378 14.48 30.08 -45.06
C PHE A 378 15.26 30.83 -43.96
#